data_6edeee48a8f3e7f20cb03bd179a7d950
#
_entry.id   6edeee48a8f3e7f20cb03bd179a7d950
#
_cell.length_a   1.000
_cell.length_b   1.000
_cell.length_c   1.000
_cell.angle_alpha   90.00
_cell.angle_beta   90.00
_cell.angle_gamma   90.00
#
_symmetry.space_group_name_H-M   'P 1'
#
loop_
_entity.id
_entity.type
_entity.pdbx_description
1 polymer ?
#
loop_
_entity_poly.entity_id
_entity_poly.type
_entity_poly.pdbx_seq_one_letter_code
_entity_poly.pdbx_strand_id
1 'polypeptide(L)'
;MKRIMRQTIFCAFLGFILTGCSDEVLERSGGDGEGRLIFSGLTVEAVVGDIQTKASLEADVIPEEGDFTLTVVEANTSKVVKTLPVGTTDCFLPAGSYKVRATYGDEVAMSDTPYFFGESDVVVIKKNVDATVSLTASLACAVLHPVIDPQLEAQYDTYTLTVMESTTGKNTGTGILQNGQDFFVRGGEERTYTLLLAGKNMLGDPVSHSWDYSDLVVRTRYTINCNPDLPSFTLPAQSDGDVWSKFIYITPMTADNMTAHPEMADKVIANVVYEASADNGETWIPSDKISDGRYVIKGLEPSKNYTIRSRFGGVLSSNTQTVTTESAQGIANGDMEAWSSTKLHSGNGTWDADMYCDYCTNWNTRNEKTTNGAENANSGGILGLNEGSGYGVRWRWCSGTWSTTDKKDGEKAAEISTLAFYNKNVSGSWKRPSVYSYTRDNGTAYVGYLFTGTFDKNSDSYSLGIAHTARPKSISFDYKYAPLPSTDQCIAYAKIYDSNNVEIATTQEFNSMAQDVYKKEKLNFTYTQSTTKAAYIGIFFQSGTNTDIGNMQQVEGGYPRSPWNQDRVVGSVLKIDNVTLNYDYE
;
A
#
# COMPACT_ATOMS: atom_id res chain seq x y z
N MET A 1 -7.90 21.89 20.09
CA MET A 1 -8.40 23.21 20.51
C MET A 1 -8.37 23.31 22.03
N LYS A 2 -7.32 23.94 22.58
CA LYS A 2 -7.34 24.61 23.92
C LYS A 2 -6.06 25.44 23.99
N ARG A 3 -6.20 26.72 23.66
CA ARG A 3 -5.19 27.74 23.92
C ARG A 3 -5.16 27.99 25.42
N ILE A 4 -3.98 27.90 26.03
CA ILE A 4 -3.72 28.47 27.35
C ILE A 4 -2.86 29.71 27.12
N MET A 5 -3.47 30.84 27.37
CA MET A 5 -2.84 32.17 27.44
C MET A 5 -2.00 32.21 28.74
N ARG A 6 -0.69 32.44 28.63
CA ARG A 6 0.12 32.88 29.78
C ARG A 6 0.17 34.40 29.79
N GLN A 7 -0.40 34.99 30.80
CA GLN A 7 -0.29 36.40 31.13
C GLN A 7 1.08 36.69 31.72
N THR A 8 1.77 37.63 31.12
CA THR A 8 3.00 38.22 31.63
C THR A 8 2.59 39.27 32.69
N ILE A 9 2.99 39.06 33.93
CA ILE A 9 2.81 40.05 35.02
C ILE A 9 4.11 40.87 35.08
N PHE A 10 3.98 42.14 34.68
CA PHE A 10 5.00 43.16 34.89
C PHE A 10 4.79 43.73 36.29
N CYS A 11 5.70 43.47 37.24
CA CYS A 11 5.74 44.17 38.51
C CYS A 11 6.73 45.33 38.44
N ALA A 12 6.16 46.54 38.32
CA ALA A 12 6.92 47.77 38.52
C ALA A 12 7.11 47.99 40.04
N PHE A 13 8.32 48.00 40.51
CA PHE A 13 8.62 48.46 41.86
C PHE A 13 8.83 49.97 41.86
N LEU A 14 7.91 50.64 42.53
CA LEU A 14 7.98 52.08 42.81
C LEU A 14 8.75 52.25 44.14
N GLY A 15 9.87 52.96 44.07
CA GLY A 15 10.67 53.24 45.25
C GLY A 15 9.98 54.16 46.24
N PHE A 16 9.99 53.76 47.51
CA PHE A 16 9.73 54.65 48.62
C PHE A 16 11.05 54.92 49.37
N ILE A 17 11.48 56.15 49.28
CA ILE A 17 12.54 56.70 50.11
C ILE A 17 11.92 57.03 51.49
N LEU A 18 12.31 56.29 52.51
CA LEU A 18 12.10 56.72 53.91
C LEU A 18 13.48 56.89 54.56
N THR A 19 13.83 58.10 54.76
CA THR A 19 14.92 58.51 55.70
C THR A 19 14.54 58.19 57.13
N GLY A 20 15.27 57.25 57.72
CA GLY A 20 15.19 57.01 59.18
C GLY A 20 16.62 56.63 59.58
N CYS A 21 17.34 57.61 60.16
CA CYS A 21 18.56 57.34 60.93
C CYS A 21 18.19 56.51 62.15
N SER A 22 18.76 55.30 62.26
CA SER A 22 19.09 54.68 63.52
C SER A 22 20.42 53.97 63.29
N ASP A 23 21.44 54.50 63.92
CA ASP A 23 22.74 53.84 64.13
C ASP A 23 22.52 52.55 64.95
N GLU A 24 22.22 51.46 64.31
CA GLU A 24 22.50 50.14 64.88
C GLU A 24 23.82 49.68 64.27
N VAL A 25 24.85 49.80 65.05
CA VAL A 25 26.16 49.15 64.87
C VAL A 25 25.90 47.64 64.90
N LEU A 26 25.64 47.05 63.71
CA LEU A 26 25.73 45.61 63.50
C LEU A 26 27.17 45.22 63.87
N GLU A 27 27.33 44.50 65.00
CA GLU A 27 28.62 43.88 65.32
C GLU A 27 29.15 43.08 64.18
N ARG A 28 30.23 43.58 63.55
CA ARG A 28 30.98 42.82 62.57
C ARG A 28 31.67 41.67 63.27
N SER A 29 31.11 40.46 63.20
CA SER A 29 31.67 39.24 63.77
C SER A 29 32.75 38.64 62.84
N GLY A 30 33.75 39.43 62.53
CA GLY A 30 35.01 38.97 61.92
C GLY A 30 36.05 38.72 62.98
N GLY A 31 36.87 37.66 62.89
CA GLY A 31 38.01 37.42 63.77
C GLY A 31 39.02 38.55 63.70
N ASP A 32 39.89 38.67 64.73
CA ASP A 32 40.90 39.72 64.81
C ASP A 32 41.88 39.55 63.59
N GLY A 33 41.80 40.41 62.57
CA GLY A 33 42.61 40.35 61.36
C GLY A 33 41.88 40.02 60.06
N GLU A 34 40.55 39.84 60.09
CA GLU A 34 39.74 39.53 58.92
C GLU A 34 39.11 40.78 58.28
N GLY A 35 38.83 40.68 56.95
CA GLY A 35 38.02 41.62 56.20
C GLY A 35 36.88 40.86 55.53
N ARG A 36 35.83 41.57 55.11
CA ARG A 36 34.66 40.99 54.45
C ARG A 36 34.80 41.03 52.94
N LEU A 37 34.60 39.90 52.28
CA LEU A 37 34.46 39.78 50.83
C LEU A 37 32.98 39.72 50.49
N ILE A 38 32.50 40.62 49.64
CA ILE A 38 31.13 40.74 49.19
C ILE A 38 31.05 40.32 47.70
N PHE A 39 30.18 39.41 47.39
CA PHE A 39 29.91 39.00 46.00
C PHE A 39 28.82 39.94 45.44
N SER A 40 29.21 40.74 44.38
CA SER A 40 28.34 41.74 43.79
C SER A 40 27.58 41.26 42.53
N GLY A 41 27.90 40.06 42.04
CA GLY A 41 27.20 39.41 40.92
C GLY A 41 28.06 38.36 40.23
N LEU A 42 27.39 37.38 39.69
CA LEU A 42 27.90 36.35 38.81
C LEU A 42 27.21 36.47 37.43
N THR A 43 27.94 36.74 36.39
CA THR A 43 27.43 36.74 35.01
C THR A 43 27.67 35.37 34.40
N VAL A 44 26.65 34.74 33.84
CA VAL A 44 26.77 33.47 33.13
C VAL A 44 26.80 33.72 31.63
N GLU A 45 27.90 33.35 30.96
CA GLU A 45 28.02 33.42 29.51
C GLU A 45 27.88 32.04 28.88
N ALA A 46 26.73 31.79 28.27
CA ALA A 46 26.37 30.55 27.60
C ALA A 46 26.42 30.65 26.05
N VAL A 47 27.13 31.65 25.54
CA VAL A 47 27.29 31.83 24.07
C VAL A 47 28.24 30.79 23.52
N VAL A 48 27.81 30.02 22.58
CA VAL A 48 28.56 29.02 21.84
C VAL A 48 28.80 29.53 20.42
N GLY A 49 30.08 29.60 19.99
CA GLY A 49 30.41 29.86 18.58
C GLY A 49 30.09 28.60 17.77
N ASP A 50 29.30 28.71 16.71
CA ASP A 50 29.24 27.69 15.66
C ASP A 50 30.27 28.09 14.59
N ILE A 51 30.78 27.12 13.83
CA ILE A 51 31.72 27.39 12.71
C ILE A 51 31.05 28.32 11.67
N GLN A 52 29.70 28.40 11.64
CA GLN A 52 28.95 29.25 10.71
C GLN A 52 28.08 30.33 11.39
N THR A 53 27.66 30.18 12.64
CA THR A 53 26.76 31.14 13.34
C THR A 53 26.99 31.09 14.84
N LYS A 54 26.72 32.22 15.55
CA LYS A 54 26.70 32.22 17.02
C LYS A 54 25.37 31.62 17.47
N ALA A 55 25.41 30.45 18.11
CA ALA A 55 24.25 29.81 18.75
C ALA A 55 24.35 29.96 20.27
N SER A 56 23.27 29.97 20.95
CA SER A 56 23.21 29.81 22.42
C SER A 56 22.94 28.34 22.75
N LEU A 57 23.40 27.88 23.91
CA LEU A 57 22.92 26.61 24.47
C LEU A 57 21.40 26.68 24.67
N GLU A 58 20.75 25.53 24.73
CA GLU A 58 19.34 25.46 25.09
C GLU A 58 19.13 26.01 26.51
N ALA A 59 18.01 26.69 26.75
CA ALA A 59 17.79 27.44 27.99
C ALA A 59 17.76 26.57 29.27
N ASP A 60 17.40 25.31 29.11
CA ASP A 60 17.34 24.32 30.21
C ASP A 60 18.70 23.74 30.59
N VAL A 61 19.74 23.99 29.78
CA VAL A 61 21.12 23.55 30.02
C VAL A 61 21.97 24.67 30.61
N ILE A 62 21.46 25.90 30.62
CA ILE A 62 22.17 27.07 31.16
C ILE A 62 21.91 27.16 32.69
N PRO A 63 22.96 27.07 33.55
CA PRO A 63 22.76 27.16 34.98
C PRO A 63 22.37 28.58 35.42
N GLU A 64 21.58 28.66 36.45
CA GLU A 64 21.31 29.93 37.15
C GLU A 64 22.47 30.32 38.05
N GLU A 65 22.56 31.60 38.44
CA GLU A 65 23.63 32.06 39.35
C GLU A 65 23.73 31.25 40.65
N GLY A 66 22.58 30.79 41.18
CA GLY A 66 22.48 30.00 42.39
C GLY A 66 23.01 28.59 42.32
N ASP A 67 23.23 28.06 41.10
CA ASP A 67 23.69 26.68 40.89
C ASP A 67 25.22 26.54 40.97
N PHE A 68 25.94 27.67 41.01
CA PHE A 68 27.41 27.68 41.02
C PHE A 68 27.98 27.49 42.42
N THR A 69 28.99 26.64 42.50
CA THR A 69 29.86 26.56 43.66
C THR A 69 30.92 27.67 43.60
N LEU A 70 30.97 28.49 44.66
CA LEU A 70 31.97 29.53 44.80
C LEU A 70 33.13 29.02 45.66
N THR A 71 34.39 29.18 45.15
CA THR A 71 35.59 28.76 45.88
C THR A 71 36.57 29.93 45.96
N VAL A 72 36.99 30.28 47.15
CA VAL A 72 38.02 31.29 47.40
C VAL A 72 39.38 30.59 47.42
N VAL A 73 40.33 31.06 46.62
CA VAL A 73 41.70 30.53 46.56
C VAL A 73 42.71 31.63 46.81
N GLU A 74 43.85 31.30 47.42
CA GLU A 74 45.00 32.21 47.53
C GLU A 74 45.52 32.56 46.14
N ALA A 75 45.70 33.83 45.83
CA ALA A 75 46.08 34.30 44.52
C ALA A 75 47.43 33.74 44.00
N ASN A 76 48.41 33.51 44.92
CA ASN A 76 49.74 33.09 44.57
C ASN A 76 49.95 31.57 44.52
N THR A 77 49.16 30.81 45.27
CA THR A 77 49.34 29.35 45.43
C THR A 77 48.19 28.55 44.84
N SER A 78 47.08 29.21 44.46
CA SER A 78 45.83 28.57 44.05
C SER A 78 45.25 27.60 45.11
N LYS A 79 45.75 27.66 46.34
CA LYS A 79 45.28 26.83 47.43
C LYS A 79 43.87 27.25 47.81
N VAL A 80 42.96 26.30 47.91
CA VAL A 80 41.62 26.55 48.36
C VAL A 80 41.62 26.97 49.81
N VAL A 81 41.06 28.14 50.09
CA VAL A 81 40.92 28.71 51.43
C VAL A 81 39.51 28.42 51.96
N LYS A 82 38.51 28.56 51.12
CA LYS A 82 37.14 28.38 51.50
C LYS A 82 36.25 27.99 50.30
N THR A 83 35.43 26.99 50.50
CA THR A 83 34.34 26.69 49.57
C THR A 83 33.06 27.21 50.18
N LEU A 84 32.28 27.95 49.39
CA LEU A 84 31.11 28.66 49.86
C LEU A 84 29.85 27.93 49.40
N PRO A 85 28.84 27.80 50.26
CA PRO A 85 27.55 27.26 49.82
C PRO A 85 26.92 28.09 48.72
N VAL A 86 26.14 27.43 47.88
CA VAL A 86 25.34 28.08 46.82
C VAL A 86 24.50 29.23 47.44
N GLY A 87 24.47 30.38 46.77
CA GLY A 87 23.71 31.55 47.22
C GLY A 87 24.39 32.37 48.31
N THR A 88 25.68 32.11 48.65
CA THR A 88 26.43 32.93 49.59
C THR A 88 26.68 34.31 48.98
N THR A 89 26.34 35.37 49.69
CA THR A 89 26.51 36.77 49.25
C THR A 89 27.77 37.41 49.79
N ASP A 90 28.37 36.89 50.86
CA ASP A 90 29.60 37.39 51.46
C ASP A 90 30.32 36.32 52.30
N CYS A 91 31.57 36.59 52.63
CA CYS A 91 32.33 35.81 53.61
C CYS A 91 33.45 36.62 54.23
N PHE A 92 33.91 36.22 55.45
CA PHE A 92 35.08 36.79 56.13
C PHE A 92 36.34 35.98 55.78
N LEU A 93 37.44 36.70 55.52
CA LEU A 93 38.72 36.14 55.16
C LEU A 93 39.86 36.90 55.86
N PRO A 94 40.96 36.23 56.23
CA PRO A 94 42.17 36.91 56.69
C PRO A 94 42.68 37.95 55.67
N ALA A 95 43.41 38.96 56.14
CA ALA A 95 44.02 39.90 55.21
C ALA A 95 44.99 39.18 54.27
N GLY A 96 44.83 39.39 52.97
CA GLY A 96 45.59 38.66 51.94
C GLY A 96 45.10 38.94 50.52
N SER A 97 45.70 38.29 49.56
CA SER A 97 45.30 38.35 48.13
C SER A 97 44.63 37.05 47.71
N TYR A 98 43.43 37.16 47.16
CA TYR A 98 42.56 36.03 46.82
C TYR A 98 42.01 36.16 45.42
N LYS A 99 41.61 35.03 44.87
CA LYS A 99 40.71 34.95 43.71
C LYS A 99 39.44 34.17 44.09
N VAL A 100 38.39 34.46 43.41
CA VAL A 100 37.13 33.68 43.54
C VAL A 100 36.93 32.89 42.27
N ARG A 101 36.66 31.63 42.41
CA ARG A 101 36.27 30.73 41.30
C ARG A 101 34.80 30.38 41.45
N ALA A 102 34.10 30.43 40.31
CA ALA A 102 32.76 29.90 40.19
C ALA A 102 32.81 28.68 39.26
N THR A 103 32.23 27.58 39.71
CA THR A 103 32.15 26.33 38.94
C THR A 103 30.75 25.75 38.95
N TYR A 104 30.31 25.23 37.79
CA TYR A 104 29.10 24.42 37.64
C TYR A 104 29.44 23.19 36.81
N GLY A 105 28.89 22.02 37.19
CA GLY A 105 29.28 20.74 36.60
C GLY A 105 30.70 20.29 37.03
N ASP A 106 31.12 19.17 36.46
CA ASP A 106 32.40 18.55 36.79
C ASP A 106 33.41 18.79 35.66
N GLU A 107 34.65 19.09 36.01
CA GLU A 107 35.76 19.20 35.08
C GLU A 107 36.21 17.80 34.64
N VAL A 108 35.38 17.12 33.84
CA VAL A 108 35.65 15.78 33.27
C VAL A 108 35.93 15.86 31.78
N ALA A 109 36.48 14.79 31.24
CA ALA A 109 36.83 14.75 29.83
C ALA A 109 35.59 14.83 28.92
N MET A 110 34.50 14.19 29.33
CA MET A 110 33.22 14.06 28.58
C MET A 110 32.06 13.98 29.54
N SER A 111 30.96 14.66 29.22
CA SER A 111 29.70 14.66 30.04
C SER A 111 28.51 15.05 29.20
N ASP A 112 27.32 14.66 29.61
CA ASP A 112 26.02 15.18 29.15
C ASP A 112 25.64 16.50 29.86
N THR A 113 26.39 16.87 30.91
CA THR A 113 26.19 18.11 31.66
C THR A 113 27.34 19.08 31.33
N PRO A 114 27.05 20.36 31.04
CA PRO A 114 28.09 21.35 30.71
C PRO A 114 28.94 21.70 31.91
N TYR A 115 30.21 21.98 31.65
CA TYR A 115 31.12 22.54 32.66
C TYR A 115 31.31 24.04 32.43
N PHE A 116 30.94 24.87 33.41
CA PHE A 116 31.16 26.30 33.42
C PHE A 116 32.22 26.65 34.42
N PHE A 117 33.12 27.58 34.07
CA PHE A 117 34.18 28.05 34.91
C PHE A 117 34.34 29.57 34.77
N GLY A 118 34.55 30.22 35.91
CA GLY A 118 34.93 31.61 35.98
C GLY A 118 35.94 31.85 37.12
N GLU A 119 36.86 32.76 36.91
CA GLU A 119 37.84 33.17 37.95
C GLU A 119 37.93 34.70 37.93
N SER A 120 37.82 35.30 39.14
CA SER A 120 37.92 36.75 39.30
C SER A 120 39.34 37.25 39.15
N ASP A 121 39.52 38.54 38.93
CA ASP A 121 40.77 39.21 39.20
C ASP A 121 41.17 39.07 40.66
N VAL A 122 42.43 39.39 40.98
CA VAL A 122 42.95 39.35 42.35
C VAL A 122 42.25 40.40 43.18
N VAL A 123 41.62 39.92 44.24
CA VAL A 123 40.97 40.77 45.26
C VAL A 123 41.86 40.82 46.53
N VAL A 124 42.11 42.01 47.01
CA VAL A 124 42.95 42.24 48.23
C VAL A 124 42.04 42.50 49.43
N ILE A 125 42.07 41.60 50.39
CA ILE A 125 41.33 41.72 51.64
C ILE A 125 42.24 42.44 52.67
N LYS A 126 41.70 43.52 53.26
CA LYS A 126 42.34 44.27 54.33
C LYS A 126 41.50 44.15 55.61
N LYS A 127 42.18 44.19 56.73
CA LYS A 127 41.54 44.11 58.06
C LYS A 127 40.40 45.14 58.18
N ASN A 128 39.22 44.70 58.57
CA ASN A 128 38.02 45.51 58.76
C ASN A 128 37.61 46.38 57.57
N VAL A 129 37.92 45.95 56.35
CA VAL A 129 37.53 46.62 55.11
C VAL A 129 36.73 45.68 54.23
N ASP A 130 35.63 46.15 53.70
CA ASP A 130 34.82 45.42 52.74
C ASP A 130 35.51 45.48 51.36
N ALA A 131 35.62 44.32 50.70
CA ALA A 131 36.07 44.19 49.34
C ALA A 131 34.96 43.55 48.49
N THR A 132 34.73 44.09 47.33
CA THR A 132 33.67 43.58 46.43
C THR A 132 34.31 42.85 45.26
N VAL A 133 33.67 41.74 44.85
CA VAL A 133 34.08 40.96 43.68
C VAL A 133 32.86 40.63 42.82
N SER A 134 33.02 40.78 41.52
CA SER A 134 32.15 40.22 40.49
C SER A 134 32.95 39.31 39.57
N LEU A 135 32.34 38.31 39.01
CA LEU A 135 33.04 37.42 38.08
C LEU A 135 32.07 36.95 36.98
N THR A 136 32.65 36.52 35.89
CA THR A 136 31.92 35.93 34.78
C THR A 136 32.32 34.47 34.64
N ALA A 137 31.34 33.56 34.70
CA ALA A 137 31.52 32.15 34.40
C ALA A 137 31.09 31.87 32.97
N SER A 138 31.96 31.23 32.22
CA SER A 138 31.72 30.88 30.81
C SER A 138 31.78 29.37 30.64
N LEU A 139 31.12 28.87 29.58
CA LEU A 139 31.27 27.47 29.20
C LEU A 139 32.74 27.12 28.97
N ALA A 140 33.25 26.13 29.67
CA ALA A 140 34.67 25.73 29.64
C ALA A 140 34.91 24.40 28.91
N CYS A 141 33.98 23.99 28.06
CA CYS A 141 34.08 22.81 27.22
C CYS A 141 33.68 23.13 25.78
N ALA A 142 33.98 22.23 24.85
CA ALA A 142 33.45 22.19 23.49
C ALA A 142 32.14 21.37 23.48
N VAL A 143 31.31 21.59 22.46
CA VAL A 143 30.02 20.91 22.32
C VAL A 143 30.04 20.09 21.05
N LEU A 144 29.74 18.79 21.15
CA LEU A 144 29.49 17.90 20.05
C LEU A 144 27.99 17.77 19.87
N HIS A 145 27.49 18.03 18.67
CA HIS A 145 26.06 17.91 18.33
C HIS A 145 25.91 16.97 17.13
N PRO A 146 25.75 15.66 17.37
CA PRO A 146 25.58 14.71 16.26
C PRO A 146 24.20 14.83 15.65
N VAL A 147 24.16 14.83 14.32
CA VAL A 147 22.94 14.79 13.51
C VAL A 147 23.06 13.61 12.56
N ILE A 148 22.32 12.54 12.84
CA ILE A 148 22.27 11.36 11.98
C ILE A 148 21.25 11.63 10.88
N ASP A 149 21.69 11.46 9.61
CA ASP A 149 20.75 11.53 8.48
C ASP A 149 19.62 10.50 8.66
N PRO A 150 18.33 10.89 8.51
CA PRO A 150 17.21 9.97 8.69
C PRO A 150 17.25 8.72 7.80
N GLN A 151 17.85 8.81 6.60
CA GLN A 151 18.02 7.66 5.72
C GLN A 151 19.09 6.70 6.26
N LEU A 152 20.15 7.24 6.89
CA LEU A 152 21.12 6.42 7.59
C LEU A 152 20.52 5.76 8.82
N GLU A 153 19.83 6.52 9.65
CA GLU A 153 19.18 6.02 10.87
C GLU A 153 18.23 4.88 10.55
N ALA A 154 17.40 5.03 9.51
CA ALA A 154 16.46 4.01 9.05
C ALA A 154 17.11 2.71 8.51
N GLN A 155 18.42 2.67 8.31
CA GLN A 155 19.13 1.43 7.95
C GLN A 155 19.46 0.54 9.14
N TYR A 156 19.41 1.10 10.35
CA TYR A 156 19.71 0.34 11.56
C TYR A 156 18.45 -0.23 12.20
N ASP A 157 18.48 -1.49 12.56
CA ASP A 157 17.52 -2.08 13.49
C ASP A 157 17.80 -1.59 14.91
N THR A 158 19.07 -1.60 15.29
CA THR A 158 19.57 -1.08 16.57
C THR A 158 20.94 -0.45 16.37
N TYR A 159 21.19 0.68 17.01
CA TYR A 159 22.49 1.30 16.99
C TYR A 159 22.86 1.95 18.33
N THR A 160 24.16 2.20 18.50
CA THR A 160 24.71 3.05 19.55
C THR A 160 25.60 4.09 18.92
N LEU A 161 25.51 5.33 19.39
CA LEU A 161 26.41 6.39 19.04
C LEU A 161 27.32 6.67 20.24
N THR A 162 28.61 6.44 20.08
CA THR A 162 29.59 6.64 21.16
C THR A 162 30.65 7.62 20.73
N VAL A 163 31.24 8.32 21.72
CA VAL A 163 32.43 9.11 21.51
C VAL A 163 33.57 8.55 22.37
N MET A 164 34.72 8.42 21.80
CA MET A 164 35.97 8.01 22.48
C MET A 164 36.97 9.16 22.45
N GLU A 165 37.49 9.54 23.60
CA GLU A 165 38.60 10.47 23.71
C GLU A 165 39.91 9.71 23.63
N SER A 166 40.86 10.20 22.83
CA SER A 166 42.25 9.77 22.86
C SER A 166 43.17 10.97 23.08
N THR A 167 44.15 10.78 23.92
CA THR A 167 45.25 11.74 24.12
C THR A 167 46.55 11.02 23.84
N THR A 168 47.33 11.51 22.91
CA THR A 168 48.61 10.88 22.48
C THR A 168 48.47 9.37 22.20
N GLY A 169 47.34 8.96 21.56
CA GLY A 169 47.09 7.57 21.16
C GLY A 169 46.61 6.63 22.28
N LYS A 170 46.33 7.16 23.48
CA LYS A 170 45.73 6.39 24.58
C LYS A 170 44.26 6.73 24.70
N ASN A 171 43.41 5.69 24.75
CA ASN A 171 42.00 5.85 25.02
C ASN A 171 41.78 6.27 26.48
N THR A 172 41.21 7.46 26.69
CA THR A 172 41.09 8.07 28.03
C THR A 172 39.63 8.05 28.56
N GLY A 173 38.68 7.72 27.71
CA GLY A 173 37.29 7.62 28.13
C GLY A 173 36.33 7.35 26.94
N THR A 174 35.10 6.95 27.27
CA THR A 174 34.05 6.74 26.29
C THR A 174 32.75 7.34 26.82
N GLY A 175 32.05 8.11 26.01
CA GLY A 175 30.71 8.66 26.27
C GLY A 175 29.68 8.08 25.32
N ILE A 176 28.40 8.11 25.72
CA ILE A 176 27.26 7.73 24.88
C ILE A 176 26.53 9.00 24.47
N LEU A 177 26.36 9.22 23.18
CA LEU A 177 25.68 10.39 22.63
C LEU A 177 24.27 10.00 22.17
N GLN A 178 23.41 11.01 22.08
CA GLN A 178 22.07 10.88 21.51
C GLN A 178 21.96 11.74 20.24
N ASN A 179 21.28 11.22 19.22
CA ASN A 179 21.04 11.96 17.99
C ASN A 179 20.30 13.28 18.27
N GLY A 180 20.83 14.39 17.75
CA GLY A 180 20.25 15.73 17.90
C GLY A 180 20.39 16.36 19.29
N GLN A 181 21.22 15.80 20.20
CA GLN A 181 21.47 16.35 21.52
C GLN A 181 22.91 16.81 21.68
N ASP A 182 23.11 17.86 22.50
CA ASP A 182 24.43 18.36 22.83
C ASP A 182 25.14 17.42 23.81
N PHE A 183 26.43 17.20 23.56
CA PHE A 183 27.32 16.45 24.44
C PHE A 183 28.60 17.25 24.66
N PHE A 184 29.04 17.38 25.90
CA PHE A 184 30.11 18.27 26.28
C PHE A 184 31.44 17.53 26.43
N VAL A 185 32.47 18.05 25.77
CA VAL A 185 33.83 17.46 25.79
C VAL A 185 34.85 18.51 26.11
N ARG A 186 35.96 18.10 26.74
CA ARG A 186 37.06 18.99 27.04
C ARG A 186 37.71 19.45 25.73
N GLY A 187 37.87 20.76 25.54
CA GLY A 187 38.65 21.32 24.44
C GLY A 187 40.15 21.32 24.71
N GLY A 188 40.94 21.65 23.70
CA GLY A 188 42.39 21.86 23.77
C GLY A 188 43.16 21.01 22.77
N GLU A 189 44.46 21.37 22.66
CA GLU A 189 45.40 20.71 21.75
C GLU A 189 45.71 19.27 22.19
N GLU A 190 46.14 18.44 21.24
CA GLU A 190 46.54 17.04 21.44
C GLU A 190 45.43 16.08 21.86
N ARG A 191 44.14 16.49 21.72
CA ARG A 191 42.96 15.65 21.98
C ARG A 191 42.26 15.30 20.69
N THR A 192 41.97 14.02 20.54
CA THR A 192 41.18 13.52 19.42
C THR A 192 39.94 12.84 19.99
N TYR A 193 38.80 13.15 19.39
CA TYR A 193 37.52 12.53 19.69
C TYR A 193 37.06 11.75 18.45
N THR A 194 36.90 10.45 18.61
CA THR A 194 36.33 9.57 17.58
C THR A 194 34.86 9.29 17.90
N LEU A 195 33.94 9.76 17.08
CA LEU A 195 32.57 9.35 17.12
C LEU A 195 32.43 8.03 16.39
N LEU A 196 31.75 7.07 16.98
CA LEU A 196 31.45 5.75 16.42
C LEU A 196 29.95 5.48 16.47
N LEU A 197 29.34 5.41 15.30
CA LEU A 197 27.99 4.87 15.11
C LEU A 197 28.14 3.38 14.79
N ALA A 198 27.67 2.50 15.65
CA ALA A 198 27.80 1.06 15.46
C ALA A 198 26.47 0.37 15.80
N GLY A 199 26.11 -0.64 15.01
CA GLY A 199 24.87 -1.38 15.21
C GLY A 199 24.70 -2.53 14.24
N LYS A 200 23.48 -2.98 14.09
CA LYS A 200 23.08 -3.95 13.06
C LYS A 200 22.19 -3.28 12.05
N ASN A 201 22.42 -3.53 10.77
CA ASN A 201 21.51 -3.08 9.74
C ASN A 201 20.23 -3.93 9.73
N MET A 202 19.24 -3.54 8.91
CA MET A 202 17.96 -4.26 8.77
C MET A 202 18.12 -5.71 8.25
N LEU A 203 19.31 -6.11 7.82
CA LEU A 203 19.64 -7.48 7.39
C LEU A 203 20.34 -8.29 8.50
N GLY A 204 20.58 -7.66 9.67
CA GLY A 204 21.28 -8.27 10.80
C GLY A 204 22.81 -8.22 10.72
N ASP A 205 23.39 -7.63 9.66
CA ASP A 205 24.83 -7.49 9.52
C ASP A 205 25.35 -6.39 10.44
N PRO A 206 26.53 -6.54 11.06
CA PRO A 206 27.18 -5.48 11.81
C PRO A 206 27.65 -4.36 10.87
N VAL A 207 27.31 -3.13 11.20
CA VAL A 207 27.71 -1.92 10.45
C VAL A 207 28.26 -0.90 11.44
N SER A 208 29.34 -0.22 11.05
CA SER A 208 29.92 0.87 11.83
C SER A 208 30.46 1.97 10.94
N HIS A 209 30.32 3.21 11.42
CA HIS A 209 30.86 4.40 10.79
C HIS A 209 31.54 5.23 11.87
N SER A 210 32.68 5.90 11.55
CA SER A 210 33.40 6.72 12.50
C SER A 210 33.83 8.04 11.89
N TRP A 211 33.93 9.06 12.74
CA TRP A 211 34.38 10.41 12.40
C TRP A 211 35.34 10.90 13.47
N ASP A 212 36.49 11.44 13.07
CA ASP A 212 37.51 11.93 13.97
C ASP A 212 37.52 13.47 14.01
N TYR A 213 37.63 14.01 15.22
CA TYR A 213 37.75 15.44 15.48
C TYR A 213 38.91 15.70 16.45
N SER A 214 39.80 16.63 16.10
CA SER A 214 40.93 17.02 16.95
C SER A 214 40.91 18.51 17.26
N ASP A 215 41.64 18.88 18.30
CA ASP A 215 41.90 20.27 18.66
C ASP A 215 40.65 21.12 18.84
N LEU A 216 39.63 20.56 19.48
CA LEU A 216 38.35 21.21 19.67
C LEU A 216 38.50 22.46 20.54
N VAL A 217 37.94 23.57 20.06
CA VAL A 217 37.99 24.85 20.76
C VAL A 217 36.82 24.92 21.74
N VAL A 218 37.11 25.31 23.00
CA VAL A 218 36.07 25.55 24.01
C VAL A 218 35.07 26.61 23.55
N ARG A 219 33.83 26.54 24.01
CA ARG A 219 32.74 27.46 23.62
C ARG A 219 32.39 27.39 22.14
N THR A 220 32.66 26.24 21.49
CA THR A 220 32.35 26.02 20.08
C THR A 220 31.49 24.76 19.97
N ARG A 221 30.35 24.88 19.26
CA ARG A 221 29.49 23.76 18.90
C ARG A 221 29.95 23.18 17.55
N TYR A 222 30.24 21.93 17.54
CA TYR A 222 30.58 21.15 16.35
C TYR A 222 29.39 20.29 15.97
N THR A 223 28.61 20.75 14.97
CA THR A 223 27.55 19.94 14.39
C THR A 223 28.17 18.84 13.53
N ILE A 224 27.94 17.61 13.89
CA ILE A 224 28.53 16.44 13.25
C ILE A 224 27.45 15.79 12.40
N ASN A 225 27.47 16.05 11.10
CA ASN A 225 26.56 15.41 10.16
C ASN A 225 27.05 13.98 9.89
N CYS A 226 26.37 13.01 10.50
CA CYS A 226 26.64 11.60 10.30
C CYS A 226 25.98 11.13 9.00
N ASN A 227 26.62 11.44 7.87
CA ASN A 227 26.18 11.07 6.54
C ASN A 227 27.24 10.13 5.94
N PRO A 228 27.10 8.80 6.07
CA PRO A 228 27.97 7.89 5.34
C PRO A 228 27.59 7.89 3.85
N ASP A 229 28.53 7.49 3.03
CA ASP A 229 28.27 7.21 1.63
C ASP A 229 27.28 6.06 1.51
N LEU A 230 26.05 6.38 1.11
CA LEU A 230 24.97 5.42 0.91
C LEU A 230 24.86 5.07 -0.56
N PRO A 231 24.47 3.82 -0.90
CA PRO A 231 24.14 3.48 -2.28
C PRO A 231 23.02 4.38 -2.78
N SER A 232 23.14 4.87 -4.00
CA SER A 232 22.07 5.61 -4.67
C SER A 232 21.62 4.86 -5.90
N PHE A 233 20.30 4.82 -6.13
CA PHE A 233 19.71 4.06 -7.23
C PHE A 233 18.37 4.64 -7.68
N THR A 234 17.93 4.23 -8.86
CA THR A 234 16.65 4.60 -9.47
C THR A 234 15.69 3.42 -9.50
N LEU A 235 14.40 3.69 -9.36
CA LEU A 235 13.34 2.74 -9.73
C LEU A 235 13.36 2.60 -11.26
N PRO A 236 13.44 1.38 -11.83
CA PRO A 236 13.26 1.16 -13.27
C PRO A 236 11.88 1.61 -13.74
N ALA A 237 11.77 1.98 -15.01
CA ALA A 237 10.47 2.29 -15.62
C ALA A 237 9.54 1.06 -15.55
N GLN A 238 8.36 1.25 -14.96
CA GLN A 238 7.33 0.23 -14.87
C GLN A 238 6.45 0.27 -16.10
N SER A 239 6.12 -0.89 -16.67
CA SER A 239 5.27 -1.00 -17.84
C SER A 239 3.79 -0.91 -17.45
N ASP A 240 3.01 -0.12 -18.19
CA ASP A 240 1.55 -0.08 -18.04
C ASP A 240 0.91 -1.47 -18.27
N GLY A 241 1.55 -2.32 -19.08
CA GLY A 241 1.13 -3.69 -19.30
C GLY A 241 1.22 -4.59 -18.07
N ASP A 242 2.09 -4.25 -17.11
CA ASP A 242 2.26 -4.99 -15.86
C ASP A 242 1.30 -4.56 -14.76
N VAL A 243 0.52 -3.49 -15.00
CA VAL A 243 -0.47 -2.96 -14.06
C VAL A 243 -1.83 -3.62 -14.32
N TRP A 244 -2.29 -4.44 -13.37
CA TRP A 244 -3.57 -5.17 -13.40
C TRP A 244 -4.59 -4.52 -12.46
N SER A 245 -5.79 -5.09 -12.36
CA SER A 245 -6.86 -4.52 -11.53
C SER A 245 -6.54 -4.50 -10.03
N LYS A 246 -5.92 -5.57 -9.50
CA LYS A 246 -5.69 -5.74 -8.05
C LYS A 246 -4.24 -6.09 -7.69
N PHE A 247 -3.34 -6.06 -8.65
CA PHE A 247 -1.92 -6.31 -8.44
C PHE A 247 -1.07 -5.67 -9.55
N ILE A 248 0.23 -5.51 -9.27
CA ILE A 248 1.19 -4.97 -10.22
C ILE A 248 2.40 -5.91 -10.24
N TYR A 249 2.81 -6.37 -11.41
CA TYR A 249 4.13 -6.98 -11.59
C TYR A 249 5.17 -5.87 -11.69
N ILE A 250 6.27 -6.03 -10.99
CA ILE A 250 7.34 -5.04 -10.94
C ILE A 250 8.47 -5.43 -11.88
N THR A 251 8.88 -4.48 -12.71
CA THR A 251 10.14 -4.54 -13.44
C THR A 251 11.28 -4.40 -12.43
N PRO A 252 12.10 -5.45 -12.21
CA PRO A 252 13.13 -5.41 -11.17
C PRO A 252 14.32 -4.53 -11.58
N MET A 253 15.03 -4.03 -10.58
CA MET A 253 16.30 -3.32 -10.76
C MET A 253 17.36 -4.23 -11.36
N THR A 254 18.24 -3.60 -12.13
CA THR A 254 19.52 -4.16 -12.61
C THR A 254 20.68 -3.30 -12.11
N ALA A 255 21.91 -3.70 -12.36
CA ALA A 255 23.08 -2.91 -12.01
C ALA A 255 23.09 -1.51 -12.66
N ASP A 256 22.46 -1.35 -13.82
CA ASP A 256 22.38 -0.07 -14.54
C ASP A 256 21.51 0.97 -13.78
N ASN A 257 20.71 0.55 -12.82
CA ASN A 257 19.92 1.45 -11.98
C ASN A 257 20.71 2.07 -10.83
N MET A 258 21.92 1.58 -10.55
CA MET A 258 22.79 2.17 -9.55
C MET A 258 23.36 3.51 -10.05
N THR A 259 23.22 4.56 -9.25
CA THR A 259 23.73 5.90 -9.57
C THR A 259 24.94 6.29 -8.70
N ALA A 260 25.13 5.61 -7.57
CA ALA A 260 26.34 5.66 -6.76
C ALA A 260 26.60 4.27 -6.14
N HIS A 261 27.87 3.97 -5.86
CA HIS A 261 28.31 2.69 -5.30
C HIS A 261 27.91 1.46 -6.14
N PRO A 262 28.31 1.40 -7.43
CA PRO A 262 27.97 0.27 -8.31
C PRO A 262 28.51 -1.08 -7.81
N GLU A 263 29.56 -1.07 -6.97
CA GLU A 263 30.10 -2.27 -6.30
C GLU A 263 29.11 -2.90 -5.31
N MET A 264 28.09 -2.15 -4.87
CA MET A 264 27.02 -2.65 -3.99
C MET A 264 25.83 -3.21 -4.77
N ALA A 265 25.85 -3.19 -6.11
CA ALA A 265 24.70 -3.56 -6.93
C ALA A 265 24.10 -4.92 -6.57
N ASP A 266 24.92 -5.96 -6.47
CA ASP A 266 24.44 -7.32 -6.14
C ASP A 266 23.73 -7.37 -4.79
N LYS A 267 24.25 -6.66 -3.79
CA LYS A 267 23.66 -6.60 -2.45
C LYS A 267 22.35 -5.82 -2.46
N VAL A 268 22.29 -4.68 -3.16
CA VAL A 268 21.08 -3.86 -3.29
C VAL A 268 20.00 -4.63 -4.02
N ILE A 269 20.30 -5.21 -5.20
CA ILE A 269 19.34 -5.96 -6.02
C ILE A 269 18.79 -7.19 -5.28
N ALA A 270 19.63 -7.87 -4.50
CA ALA A 270 19.20 -9.04 -3.74
C ALA A 270 18.22 -8.71 -2.60
N ASN A 271 18.24 -7.47 -2.10
CA ASN A 271 17.52 -7.08 -0.88
C ASN A 271 16.59 -5.87 -1.06
N VAL A 272 16.46 -5.34 -2.27
CA VAL A 272 15.55 -4.23 -2.55
C VAL A 272 14.09 -4.68 -2.40
N VAL A 273 13.28 -3.83 -1.79
CA VAL A 273 11.84 -3.98 -1.66
C VAL A 273 11.17 -2.94 -2.56
N TYR A 274 10.21 -3.38 -3.36
CA TYR A 274 9.35 -2.49 -4.15
C TYR A 274 8.06 -2.27 -3.38
N GLU A 275 7.57 -1.05 -3.37
CA GLU A 275 6.41 -0.67 -2.56
C GLU A 275 5.48 0.23 -3.35
N ALA A 276 4.17 0.12 -3.10
CA ALA A 276 3.15 0.99 -3.67
C ALA A 276 2.32 1.68 -2.58
N SER A 277 2.00 2.94 -2.80
CA SER A 277 1.17 3.75 -1.92
C SER A 277 0.04 4.41 -2.70
N ALA A 278 -1.18 4.45 -2.11
CA ALA A 278 -2.34 5.12 -2.65
C ALA A 278 -2.76 6.38 -1.86
N ASP A 279 -2.02 6.72 -0.80
CA ASP A 279 -2.33 7.75 0.19
C ASP A 279 -1.19 8.78 0.36
N ASN A 280 -0.49 9.09 -0.74
CA ASN A 280 0.65 10.01 -0.78
C ASN A 280 1.83 9.59 0.11
N GLY A 281 1.98 8.29 0.37
CA GLY A 281 3.13 7.76 1.12
C GLY A 281 2.91 7.61 2.61
N GLU A 282 1.66 7.75 3.10
CA GLU A 282 1.33 7.47 4.50
C GLU A 282 1.41 5.98 4.80
N THR A 283 0.93 5.13 3.87
CA THR A 283 1.07 3.68 3.96
C THR A 283 1.68 3.08 2.69
N TRP A 284 2.48 2.02 2.84
CA TRP A 284 3.16 1.36 1.75
C TRP A 284 2.87 -0.14 1.76
N ILE A 285 2.46 -0.67 0.61
CA ILE A 285 2.21 -2.09 0.39
C ILE A 285 3.46 -2.68 -0.27
N PRO A 286 4.19 -3.58 0.40
CA PRO A 286 5.42 -4.16 -0.14
C PRO A 286 5.13 -5.23 -1.20
N SER A 287 6.12 -5.47 -2.07
CA SER A 287 6.09 -6.55 -3.04
C SER A 287 6.50 -7.89 -2.42
N ASP A 288 5.94 -8.97 -2.96
CA ASP A 288 6.42 -10.33 -2.76
C ASP A 288 7.26 -10.77 -3.96
N LYS A 289 8.32 -11.53 -3.71
CA LYS A 289 9.03 -12.27 -4.75
C LYS A 289 8.33 -13.59 -5.00
N ILE A 290 7.92 -13.85 -6.24
CA ILE A 290 7.20 -15.07 -6.62
C ILE A 290 8.14 -16.14 -7.18
N SER A 291 7.64 -17.37 -7.35
CA SER A 291 8.43 -18.55 -7.69
C SER A 291 9.19 -18.46 -9.03
N ASP A 292 8.72 -17.64 -9.96
CA ASP A 292 9.39 -17.39 -11.25
C ASP A 292 10.45 -16.27 -11.19
N GLY A 293 10.72 -15.75 -9.99
CA GLY A 293 11.73 -14.71 -9.74
C GLY A 293 11.23 -13.28 -9.91
N ARG A 294 10.00 -13.06 -10.40
CA ARG A 294 9.39 -11.73 -10.50
C ARG A 294 8.95 -11.21 -9.14
N TYR A 295 8.70 -9.92 -9.07
CA TYR A 295 8.09 -9.26 -7.91
C TYR A 295 6.66 -8.87 -8.24
N VAL A 296 5.77 -8.96 -7.25
CA VAL A 296 4.36 -8.58 -7.39
C VAL A 296 3.87 -7.85 -6.15
N ILE A 297 3.19 -6.72 -6.34
CA ILE A 297 2.45 -6.02 -5.27
C ILE A 297 0.99 -6.42 -5.41
N LYS A 298 0.39 -6.95 -4.34
CA LYS A 298 -0.95 -7.55 -4.30
C LYS A 298 -1.90 -6.75 -3.41
N GLY A 299 -3.20 -7.07 -3.48
CA GLY A 299 -4.20 -6.48 -2.60
C GLY A 299 -4.53 -5.03 -2.93
N LEU A 300 -4.29 -4.61 -4.17
CA LEU A 300 -4.61 -3.27 -4.65
C LEU A 300 -6.09 -3.12 -4.94
N GLU A 301 -6.57 -1.88 -4.91
CA GLU A 301 -7.93 -1.53 -5.32
C GLU A 301 -7.98 -1.23 -6.82
N PRO A 302 -9.05 -1.65 -7.52
CA PRO A 302 -9.24 -1.34 -8.94
C PRO A 302 -9.46 0.15 -9.19
N SER A 303 -9.06 0.62 -10.38
CA SER A 303 -9.24 2.01 -10.85
C SER A 303 -8.64 3.06 -9.90
N LYS A 304 -7.54 2.73 -9.24
CA LYS A 304 -6.89 3.57 -8.24
C LYS A 304 -5.46 3.90 -8.63
N ASN A 305 -5.03 5.12 -8.32
CA ASN A 305 -3.65 5.56 -8.54
C ASN A 305 -2.76 5.06 -7.41
N TYR A 306 -1.59 4.54 -7.78
CA TYR A 306 -0.54 4.12 -6.87
C TYR A 306 0.78 4.74 -7.26
N THR A 307 1.49 5.29 -6.29
CA THR A 307 2.88 5.71 -6.44
C THR A 307 3.79 4.54 -6.06
N ILE A 308 4.69 4.14 -6.95
CA ILE A 308 5.65 3.05 -6.76
C ILE A 308 7.02 3.62 -6.47
N ARG A 309 7.75 3.03 -5.53
CA ARG A 309 9.16 3.28 -5.22
C ARG A 309 9.91 1.99 -4.97
N SER A 310 11.22 2.06 -4.95
CA SER A 310 12.08 1.00 -4.42
C SER A 310 12.83 1.47 -3.18
N ARG A 311 13.09 0.55 -2.24
CA ARG A 311 13.76 0.81 -0.97
C ARG A 311 14.76 -0.29 -0.64
N PHE A 312 15.97 0.10 -0.26
CA PHE A 312 17.00 -0.77 0.29
C PHE A 312 17.33 -0.31 1.72
N GLY A 313 16.89 -1.05 2.72
CA GLY A 313 16.92 -0.58 4.09
C GLY A 313 16.13 0.74 4.23
N GLY A 314 16.79 1.80 4.68
CA GLY A 314 16.25 3.15 4.75
C GLY A 314 16.47 3.98 3.48
N VAL A 315 17.29 3.52 2.53
CA VAL A 315 17.57 4.26 1.29
C VAL A 315 16.44 4.09 0.30
N LEU A 316 15.89 5.20 -0.19
CA LEU A 316 14.84 5.23 -1.18
C LEU A 316 15.42 5.46 -2.58
N SER A 317 14.74 4.93 -3.61
CA SER A 317 15.04 5.32 -4.99
C SER A 317 14.89 6.83 -5.17
N SER A 318 15.75 7.42 -5.99
CA SER A 318 15.74 8.86 -6.29
C SER A 318 14.54 9.32 -7.12
N ASN A 319 13.76 8.37 -7.65
CA ASN A 319 12.55 8.60 -8.43
C ASN A 319 11.42 7.68 -7.96
N THR A 320 10.20 8.06 -8.31
CA THR A 320 8.97 7.28 -8.15
C THR A 320 8.20 7.26 -9.47
N GLN A 321 7.28 6.32 -9.61
CA GLN A 321 6.37 6.28 -10.75
C GLN A 321 4.93 6.12 -10.28
N THR A 322 4.00 6.90 -10.86
CA THR A 322 2.57 6.74 -10.60
C THR A 322 1.95 5.89 -11.70
N VAL A 323 1.15 4.91 -11.30
CA VAL A 323 0.40 4.02 -12.18
C VAL A 323 -1.06 3.97 -11.75
N THR A 324 -1.97 3.65 -12.69
CA THR A 324 -3.41 3.47 -12.39
C THR A 324 -3.78 2.02 -12.64
N THR A 325 -4.33 1.34 -11.63
CA THR A 325 -4.83 -0.04 -11.75
C THR A 325 -6.01 -0.12 -12.72
N GLU A 326 -6.15 -1.24 -13.43
CA GLU A 326 -7.31 -1.50 -14.27
C GLU A 326 -8.60 -1.56 -13.43
N SER A 327 -9.76 -1.39 -14.08
CA SER A 327 -11.05 -1.63 -13.43
C SER A 327 -11.23 -3.12 -13.10
N ALA A 328 -12.09 -3.45 -12.14
CA ALA A 328 -12.58 -4.81 -11.94
C ALA A 328 -13.99 -4.92 -12.53
N GLN A 329 -14.08 -4.84 -13.84
CA GLN A 329 -15.36 -4.83 -14.57
C GLN A 329 -16.02 -6.20 -14.47
N GLY A 330 -17.27 -6.27 -13.99
CA GLY A 330 -18.10 -7.47 -13.98
C GLY A 330 -18.70 -7.77 -15.37
N ILE A 331 -19.33 -8.94 -15.49
CA ILE A 331 -20.13 -9.28 -16.66
C ILE A 331 -21.57 -8.83 -16.43
N ALA A 332 -22.09 -8.02 -17.35
CA ALA A 332 -23.47 -7.56 -17.27
C ALA A 332 -24.45 -8.74 -17.40
N ASN A 333 -25.46 -8.80 -16.50
CA ASN A 333 -26.41 -9.89 -16.41
C ASN A 333 -25.74 -11.28 -16.26
N GLY A 334 -24.62 -11.34 -15.50
CA GLY A 334 -23.97 -12.60 -15.19
C GLY A 334 -24.81 -13.48 -14.24
N ASP A 335 -25.73 -12.88 -13.51
CA ASP A 335 -26.72 -13.51 -12.65
C ASP A 335 -27.95 -14.07 -13.40
N MET A 336 -27.98 -13.96 -14.72
CA MET A 336 -29.02 -14.48 -15.62
C MET A 336 -30.47 -14.03 -15.30
N GLU A 337 -30.67 -12.90 -14.65
CA GLU A 337 -31.97 -12.41 -14.23
C GLU A 337 -32.73 -11.61 -15.30
N ALA A 338 -32.03 -10.93 -16.20
CA ALA A 338 -32.60 -10.02 -17.18
C ALA A 338 -32.88 -10.70 -18.51
N TRP A 339 -34.16 -10.92 -18.81
CA TRP A 339 -34.63 -11.54 -20.05
C TRP A 339 -35.74 -10.73 -20.70
N SER A 340 -35.83 -10.82 -22.02
CA SER A 340 -36.91 -10.26 -22.82
C SER A 340 -37.37 -11.27 -23.86
N SER A 341 -38.52 -11.01 -24.50
CA SER A 341 -39.05 -11.86 -25.56
C SER A 341 -39.76 -11.03 -26.60
N THR A 342 -39.57 -11.36 -27.86
CA THR A 342 -40.32 -10.78 -28.97
C THR A 342 -41.32 -11.79 -29.50
N LYS A 343 -42.60 -11.41 -29.56
CA LYS A 343 -43.62 -12.24 -30.20
C LYS A 343 -43.43 -12.16 -31.72
N LEU A 344 -43.10 -13.27 -32.34
CA LEU A 344 -42.91 -13.41 -33.79
C LEU A 344 -44.18 -13.77 -34.51
N HIS A 345 -45.08 -14.52 -33.85
CA HIS A 345 -46.37 -14.95 -34.40
C HIS A 345 -47.45 -14.89 -33.32
N SER A 346 -48.64 -14.44 -33.69
CA SER A 346 -49.81 -14.44 -32.83
C SER A 346 -50.74 -15.58 -33.24
N GLY A 347 -50.88 -16.56 -32.34
CA GLY A 347 -51.79 -17.67 -32.53
C GLY A 347 -53.27 -17.28 -32.36
N ASN A 348 -54.14 -18.05 -32.95
CA ASN A 348 -55.61 -17.84 -32.82
C ASN A 348 -56.20 -18.44 -31.54
N GLY A 349 -55.41 -19.05 -30.69
CA GLY A 349 -55.79 -19.62 -29.41
C GLY A 349 -56.52 -20.95 -29.46
N THR A 350 -57.01 -21.36 -30.63
CA THR A 350 -57.73 -22.63 -30.81
C THR A 350 -56.89 -23.73 -31.41
N TRP A 351 -56.14 -23.39 -32.43
CA TRP A 351 -55.34 -24.35 -33.21
C TRP A 351 -53.90 -23.91 -33.46
N ASP A 352 -53.58 -22.70 -33.10
CA ASP A 352 -52.31 -22.04 -33.34
C ASP A 352 -51.83 -21.34 -32.07
N ALA A 353 -50.55 -21.36 -31.82
CA ALA A 353 -49.95 -20.82 -30.61
C ALA A 353 -49.09 -19.60 -30.91
N ASP A 354 -48.99 -18.71 -29.95
CA ASP A 354 -48.03 -17.63 -29.96
C ASP A 354 -46.58 -18.19 -30.02
N MET A 355 -45.77 -17.60 -30.88
CA MET A 355 -44.37 -17.93 -30.99
C MET A 355 -43.49 -16.74 -30.59
N TYR A 356 -42.46 -17.03 -29.86
CA TYR A 356 -41.57 -16.02 -29.30
C TYR A 356 -40.12 -16.36 -29.60
N CYS A 357 -39.31 -15.33 -29.78
CA CYS A 357 -37.85 -15.40 -29.65
C CYS A 357 -37.45 -14.81 -28.30
N ASP A 358 -36.73 -15.56 -27.50
CA ASP A 358 -36.26 -15.14 -26.19
C ASP A 358 -34.83 -14.58 -26.30
N TYR A 359 -34.54 -13.54 -25.53
CA TYR A 359 -33.27 -12.84 -25.48
C TYR A 359 -32.79 -12.72 -24.04
N CYS A 360 -31.57 -13.15 -23.79
CA CYS A 360 -30.85 -12.86 -22.56
C CYS A 360 -30.18 -11.49 -22.68
N THR A 361 -30.52 -10.56 -21.82
CA THR A 361 -29.96 -9.19 -21.91
C THR A 361 -28.45 -9.22 -21.78
N ASN A 362 -27.72 -8.53 -22.67
CA ASN A 362 -26.26 -8.50 -22.81
C ASN A 362 -25.58 -9.81 -23.21
N TRP A 363 -26.36 -10.86 -23.51
CA TRP A 363 -25.89 -12.13 -24.03
C TRP A 363 -26.56 -12.45 -25.36
N ASN A 364 -25.88 -13.17 -26.20
CA ASN A 364 -26.43 -13.69 -27.46
C ASN A 364 -26.68 -15.19 -27.38
N THR A 365 -27.57 -15.64 -28.23
CA THR A 365 -28.01 -17.05 -28.32
C THR A 365 -28.15 -17.46 -29.77
N ARG A 366 -28.41 -18.73 -30.01
CA ARG A 366 -28.79 -19.24 -31.36
C ARG A 366 -30.29 -19.08 -31.64
N ASN A 367 -31.07 -18.42 -30.78
CA ASN A 367 -32.53 -18.36 -30.86
C ASN A 367 -33.05 -17.76 -32.17
N GLU A 368 -32.39 -16.72 -32.69
CA GLU A 368 -32.81 -16.13 -33.97
C GLU A 368 -32.73 -17.13 -35.13
N LYS A 369 -31.81 -18.12 -35.09
CA LYS A 369 -31.74 -19.21 -36.04
C LYS A 369 -32.87 -20.23 -35.82
N THR A 370 -33.10 -20.65 -34.57
CA THR A 370 -34.08 -21.68 -34.23
C THR A 370 -35.50 -21.18 -34.36
N THR A 371 -35.74 -19.88 -34.26
CA THR A 371 -37.06 -19.24 -34.47
C THR A 371 -37.24 -18.65 -35.86
N ASN A 372 -36.24 -18.72 -36.74
CA ASN A 372 -36.28 -18.14 -38.07
C ASN A 372 -37.39 -18.79 -38.95
N GLY A 373 -38.37 -17.99 -39.34
CA GLY A 373 -39.54 -18.43 -40.08
C GLY A 373 -40.81 -18.50 -39.26
N ALA A 374 -40.73 -18.25 -37.93
CA ALA A 374 -41.93 -18.21 -37.07
C ALA A 374 -42.93 -17.12 -37.50
N GLU A 375 -42.44 -16.00 -38.00
CA GLU A 375 -43.22 -14.89 -38.56
C GLU A 375 -44.03 -15.29 -39.78
N ASN A 376 -43.57 -16.30 -40.51
CA ASN A 376 -44.24 -16.84 -41.69
C ASN A 376 -45.10 -18.05 -41.40
N ALA A 377 -45.30 -18.37 -40.14
CA ALA A 377 -46.21 -19.44 -39.72
C ALA A 377 -47.63 -19.09 -40.17
N ASN A 378 -48.14 -19.83 -41.12
CA ASN A 378 -49.41 -19.51 -41.77
C ASN A 378 -50.60 -19.71 -40.82
N SER A 379 -51.51 -18.74 -40.79
CA SER A 379 -52.75 -18.76 -40.05
C SER A 379 -53.76 -19.83 -40.51
N GLY A 380 -53.49 -20.53 -41.59
CA GLY A 380 -54.34 -21.61 -42.10
C GLY A 380 -53.81 -23.02 -41.84
N GLY A 381 -52.61 -23.12 -41.35
CA GLY A 381 -51.99 -24.40 -40.99
C GLY A 381 -51.75 -24.48 -39.50
N ILE A 382 -52.04 -25.56 -38.89
CA ILE A 382 -51.68 -25.79 -37.49
C ILE A 382 -50.15 -25.64 -37.43
N LEU A 383 -49.72 -24.52 -36.88
CA LEU A 383 -48.31 -24.22 -36.58
C LEU A 383 -47.36 -24.21 -37.76
N GLY A 384 -47.69 -23.47 -38.81
CA GLY A 384 -46.85 -23.32 -39.98
C GLY A 384 -46.64 -24.57 -40.79
N LEU A 385 -47.39 -25.60 -40.56
CA LEU A 385 -47.51 -26.76 -41.42
C LEU A 385 -48.55 -26.48 -42.48
N ASN A 386 -48.11 -25.92 -43.54
CA ASN A 386 -48.88 -25.67 -44.73
C ASN A 386 -49.15 -26.95 -45.55
N GLU A 387 -49.30 -28.06 -44.89
CA GLU A 387 -49.38 -29.34 -45.53
C GLU A 387 -50.63 -30.09 -45.15
N GLY A 388 -51.66 -29.76 -45.87
CA GLY A 388 -52.88 -30.54 -46.00
C GLY A 388 -53.42 -31.15 -44.71
N SER A 389 -54.58 -30.74 -44.26
CA SER A 389 -55.54 -31.35 -43.31
C SER A 389 -55.01 -32.27 -42.20
N GLY A 390 -53.76 -32.29 -41.91
CA GLY A 390 -53.20 -33.09 -40.82
C GLY A 390 -53.02 -32.26 -39.56
N TYR A 391 -53.45 -32.78 -38.44
CA TYR A 391 -53.10 -32.26 -37.13
C TYR A 391 -51.58 -32.39 -36.91
N GLY A 392 -50.88 -31.46 -37.52
CA GLY A 392 -49.46 -31.49 -37.53
C GLY A 392 -48.83 -31.04 -36.24
N VAL A 393 -47.60 -31.23 -36.17
CA VAL A 393 -46.75 -30.96 -35.05
C VAL A 393 -46.56 -29.46 -34.80
N ARG A 394 -46.67 -29.08 -33.57
CA ARG A 394 -47.03 -27.76 -33.12
C ARG A 394 -45.84 -26.91 -32.66
N TRP A 395 -44.62 -27.18 -33.08
CA TRP A 395 -43.48 -26.47 -32.51
C TRP A 395 -42.24 -26.57 -33.38
N ARG A 396 -42.31 -25.85 -34.44
CA ARG A 396 -41.22 -25.76 -35.40
C ARG A 396 -40.19 -24.71 -35.10
N TRP A 397 -40.55 -23.70 -34.38
CA TRP A 397 -39.69 -22.56 -34.14
C TRP A 397 -39.80 -22.18 -32.66
N CYS A 398 -38.83 -22.60 -31.88
CA CYS A 398 -38.77 -22.23 -30.48
C CYS A 398 -37.34 -21.81 -30.11
N SER A 399 -37.21 -21.00 -29.08
CA SER A 399 -35.96 -20.68 -28.47
C SER A 399 -35.29 -21.94 -27.92
N GLY A 400 -34.00 -22.13 -28.18
CA GLY A 400 -33.18 -23.17 -27.56
C GLY A 400 -32.62 -22.73 -26.23
N THR A 401 -32.60 -21.42 -26.00
CA THR A 401 -32.05 -20.82 -24.79
C THR A 401 -33.09 -19.85 -24.21
N TRP A 402 -33.49 -20.02 -22.97
CA TRP A 402 -34.46 -19.17 -22.28
C TRP A 402 -34.20 -19.11 -20.78
N SER A 403 -34.99 -18.30 -20.05
CA SER A 403 -34.96 -18.25 -18.60
C SER A 403 -35.70 -19.44 -17.98
N THR A 404 -35.10 -20.05 -16.96
CA THR A 404 -35.73 -21.11 -16.14
C THR A 404 -35.83 -20.68 -14.69
N THR A 405 -36.79 -21.23 -13.95
CA THR A 405 -36.92 -21.08 -12.50
C THR A 405 -36.12 -22.15 -11.72
N ASP A 406 -35.55 -23.14 -12.41
CA ASP A 406 -34.57 -24.05 -11.84
C ASP A 406 -33.22 -23.35 -11.85
N LYS A 407 -32.87 -22.75 -10.75
CA LYS A 407 -31.79 -21.74 -10.55
C LYS A 407 -30.92 -22.10 -9.35
N LYS A 408 -29.74 -21.48 -9.27
CA LYS A 408 -28.90 -21.56 -8.09
C LYS A 408 -29.27 -20.46 -7.09
N ASP A 409 -29.27 -19.20 -7.55
CA ASP A 409 -29.60 -18.02 -6.75
C ASP A 409 -30.62 -17.14 -7.50
N GLY A 410 -31.05 -16.01 -6.92
CA GLY A 410 -31.97 -15.07 -7.55
C GLY A 410 -33.35 -15.64 -7.86
N GLU A 411 -33.91 -15.33 -9.03
CA GLU A 411 -35.21 -15.82 -9.48
C GLU A 411 -35.13 -16.66 -10.76
N LYS A 412 -34.05 -16.51 -11.57
CA LYS A 412 -33.90 -17.16 -12.86
C LYS A 412 -32.50 -17.68 -13.06
N ALA A 413 -32.35 -18.61 -13.97
CA ALA A 413 -31.10 -19.06 -14.57
C ALA A 413 -31.30 -19.18 -16.08
N ALA A 414 -30.23 -19.34 -16.84
CA ALA A 414 -30.31 -19.67 -18.26
C ALA A 414 -30.42 -21.18 -18.45
N GLU A 415 -31.40 -21.63 -19.25
CA GLU A 415 -31.49 -23.00 -19.74
C GLU A 415 -31.14 -23.02 -21.22
N ILE A 416 -30.14 -23.81 -21.58
CA ILE A 416 -29.56 -23.93 -22.92
C ILE A 416 -29.79 -25.36 -23.39
N SER A 417 -30.61 -25.56 -24.43
CA SER A 417 -31.02 -26.87 -24.88
C SER A 417 -30.62 -27.14 -26.32
N THR A 418 -30.18 -28.35 -26.60
CA THR A 418 -30.09 -28.85 -27.98
C THR A 418 -31.49 -29.15 -28.48
N LEU A 419 -31.87 -28.61 -29.63
CA LEU A 419 -33.21 -28.75 -30.22
C LEU A 419 -33.18 -29.50 -31.55
N ALA A 420 -34.19 -30.32 -31.79
CA ALA A 420 -34.50 -30.84 -33.12
C ALA A 420 -35.91 -30.41 -33.55
N PHE A 421 -36.14 -30.30 -34.80
CA PHE A 421 -37.39 -29.83 -35.42
C PHE A 421 -38.01 -30.86 -36.29
N TYR A 422 -39.33 -30.86 -36.30
CA TYR A 422 -40.12 -31.76 -37.12
C TYR A 422 -40.14 -31.36 -38.58
N ASN A 423 -39.99 -32.31 -39.47
CA ASN A 423 -39.96 -32.06 -40.92
C ASN A 423 -41.09 -32.73 -41.67
N LYS A 424 -42.07 -33.41 -41.19
CA LYS A 424 -43.09 -33.92 -42.11
C LYS A 424 -44.38 -34.47 -41.52
N ASN A 425 -45.42 -34.24 -42.35
CA ASN A 425 -46.64 -34.98 -42.51
C ASN A 425 -46.81 -36.24 -41.69
N VAL A 426 -47.54 -36.13 -40.67
CA VAL A 426 -48.24 -37.26 -40.09
C VAL A 426 -49.67 -37.16 -40.61
N SER A 427 -49.91 -37.81 -41.72
CA SER A 427 -51.26 -37.90 -42.23
C SER A 427 -52.12 -38.74 -41.30
N GLY A 428 -53.22 -38.16 -40.83
CA GLY A 428 -54.39 -38.92 -40.44
C GLY A 428 -54.46 -39.46 -39.05
N SER A 429 -53.68 -39.06 -38.06
CA SER A 429 -53.95 -39.46 -36.69
C SER A 429 -53.47 -38.44 -35.67
N TRP A 430 -54.20 -38.33 -34.55
CA TRP A 430 -53.90 -37.56 -33.36
C TRP A 430 -52.69 -38.11 -32.58
N LYS A 431 -51.93 -39.03 -33.17
CA LYS A 431 -50.77 -39.63 -32.54
C LYS A 431 -49.55 -38.71 -32.71
N ARG A 432 -48.88 -38.47 -31.60
CA ARG A 432 -47.58 -37.82 -31.60
C ARG A 432 -46.64 -38.60 -32.46
N PRO A 433 -45.96 -37.94 -33.42
CA PRO A 433 -44.96 -38.62 -34.21
C PRO A 433 -43.78 -39.07 -33.33
N SER A 434 -43.09 -40.11 -33.71
CA SER A 434 -41.86 -40.49 -33.06
C SER A 434 -40.75 -39.45 -33.32
N VAL A 435 -39.83 -39.35 -32.38
CA VAL A 435 -38.67 -38.45 -32.48
C VAL A 435 -37.97 -38.54 -33.84
N TYR A 436 -37.89 -39.73 -34.41
CA TYR A 436 -37.23 -39.99 -35.70
C TYR A 436 -37.89 -39.36 -36.92
N SER A 437 -39.08 -38.87 -36.80
CA SER A 437 -39.81 -38.25 -37.90
C SER A 437 -39.61 -36.74 -38.00
N TYR A 438 -38.73 -36.21 -37.19
CA TYR A 438 -38.66 -34.78 -36.92
C TYR A 438 -37.34 -34.16 -37.31
N THR A 439 -37.35 -33.31 -38.29
CA THR A 439 -36.25 -32.44 -38.61
C THR A 439 -36.71 -31.29 -39.47
N ARG A 440 -36.14 -30.13 -39.24
CA ARG A 440 -36.38 -28.96 -40.05
C ARG A 440 -35.47 -28.97 -41.30
N ASP A 441 -34.27 -29.50 -41.16
CA ASP A 441 -33.22 -29.49 -42.18
C ASP A 441 -32.68 -30.91 -42.41
N ASN A 442 -33.55 -31.83 -42.85
CA ASN A 442 -33.18 -33.20 -43.18
C ASN A 442 -32.52 -34.02 -42.04
N GLY A 443 -32.89 -33.79 -40.81
CA GLY A 443 -32.38 -34.55 -39.66
C GLY A 443 -31.33 -33.83 -38.84
N THR A 444 -31.17 -32.53 -38.96
CA THR A 444 -30.20 -31.76 -38.19
C THR A 444 -30.82 -31.21 -36.93
N ALA A 445 -30.12 -31.42 -35.82
CA ALA A 445 -30.39 -30.76 -34.57
C ALA A 445 -29.53 -29.51 -34.42
N TYR A 446 -30.00 -28.56 -33.61
CA TYR A 446 -29.30 -27.34 -33.28
C TYR A 446 -28.87 -27.37 -31.81
N VAL A 447 -27.56 -27.47 -31.57
CA VAL A 447 -27.05 -27.27 -30.21
C VAL A 447 -27.31 -25.83 -29.76
N GLY A 448 -27.74 -25.66 -28.51
CA GLY A 448 -28.03 -24.34 -27.93
C GLY A 448 -26.75 -23.60 -27.58
N TYR A 449 -26.75 -22.27 -27.73
CA TYR A 449 -25.67 -21.36 -27.39
C TYR A 449 -26.12 -20.27 -26.43
N LEU A 450 -25.24 -19.91 -25.51
CA LEU A 450 -25.31 -18.69 -24.74
C LEU A 450 -23.90 -18.08 -24.70
N PHE A 451 -23.71 -16.86 -25.21
CA PHE A 451 -22.38 -16.29 -25.33
C PHE A 451 -22.39 -14.76 -25.34
N THR A 452 -21.22 -14.17 -25.06
CA THR A 452 -21.00 -12.72 -25.22
C THR A 452 -20.37 -12.44 -26.58
N GLY A 453 -21.08 -11.64 -27.42
CA GLY A 453 -20.63 -11.35 -28.78
C GLY A 453 -21.80 -11.07 -29.72
N THR A 454 -21.68 -11.40 -31.01
CA THR A 454 -22.73 -11.22 -32.03
C THR A 454 -23.07 -12.53 -32.72
N PHE A 455 -24.32 -12.67 -33.18
CA PHE A 455 -24.81 -13.84 -33.91
C PHE A 455 -25.40 -13.43 -35.24
N ASP A 456 -25.02 -14.15 -36.31
CA ASP A 456 -25.63 -14.02 -37.65
C ASP A 456 -26.50 -15.24 -37.93
N LYS A 457 -27.81 -15.06 -37.91
CA LYS A 457 -28.78 -16.12 -38.17
C LYS A 457 -28.74 -16.68 -39.59
N ASN A 458 -28.24 -15.91 -40.56
CA ASN A 458 -28.22 -16.33 -41.95
C ASN A 458 -27.09 -17.33 -42.25
N SER A 459 -25.91 -16.99 -41.74
CA SER A 459 -24.75 -17.88 -41.82
C SER A 459 -24.66 -18.90 -40.71
N ASP A 460 -25.54 -18.81 -39.69
CA ASP A 460 -25.51 -19.62 -38.46
C ASP A 460 -24.15 -19.57 -37.76
N SER A 461 -23.58 -18.38 -37.69
CA SER A 461 -22.24 -18.15 -37.15
C SER A 461 -22.26 -17.12 -36.02
N TYR A 462 -21.25 -17.17 -35.17
CA TYR A 462 -21.08 -16.23 -34.09
C TYR A 462 -19.65 -15.63 -34.07
N SER A 463 -19.54 -14.43 -33.54
CA SER A 463 -18.27 -13.79 -33.19
C SER A 463 -18.28 -13.46 -31.72
N LEU A 464 -17.26 -13.93 -30.98
CA LEU A 464 -17.11 -13.65 -29.57
C LEU A 464 -16.50 -12.28 -29.36
N GLY A 465 -16.91 -11.59 -28.29
CA GLY A 465 -16.31 -10.37 -27.82
C GLY A 465 -17.33 -9.26 -27.55
N ILE A 466 -17.37 -8.82 -26.32
CA ILE A 466 -17.98 -7.56 -25.87
C ILE A 466 -16.90 -6.68 -25.28
N ALA A 467 -17.09 -5.35 -25.29
CA ALA A 467 -16.11 -4.41 -24.74
C ALA A 467 -15.78 -4.74 -23.28
N HIS A 468 -14.50 -4.92 -23.00
CA HIS A 468 -14.00 -5.30 -21.68
C HIS A 468 -12.52 -4.95 -21.55
N THR A 469 -12.17 -3.96 -20.74
CA THR A 469 -10.82 -3.38 -20.67
C THR A 469 -9.97 -3.92 -19.52
N ALA A 470 -10.52 -4.82 -18.69
CA ALA A 470 -9.81 -5.41 -17.58
C ALA A 470 -9.37 -6.84 -17.87
N ARG A 471 -8.33 -7.31 -17.21
CA ARG A 471 -7.74 -8.65 -17.39
C ARG A 471 -8.05 -9.54 -16.18
N PRO A 472 -9.15 -10.33 -16.21
CA PRO A 472 -9.47 -11.24 -15.11
C PRO A 472 -8.48 -12.40 -15.03
N LYS A 473 -8.28 -12.93 -13.83
CA LYS A 473 -7.47 -14.14 -13.60
C LYS A 473 -8.27 -15.41 -13.85
N SER A 474 -9.58 -15.36 -13.55
CA SER A 474 -10.47 -16.51 -13.74
C SER A 474 -11.90 -16.05 -13.99
N ILE A 475 -12.70 -16.97 -14.56
CA ILE A 475 -14.15 -16.90 -14.64
C ILE A 475 -14.72 -18.03 -13.82
N SER A 476 -15.83 -17.80 -13.11
CA SER A 476 -16.59 -18.86 -12.46
C SER A 476 -18.08 -18.75 -12.80
N PHE A 477 -18.76 -19.89 -12.78
CA PHE A 477 -20.19 -20.00 -13.02
C PHE A 477 -20.76 -21.19 -12.25
N ASP A 478 -22.04 -21.13 -11.93
CA ASP A 478 -22.79 -22.26 -11.39
C ASP A 478 -23.51 -22.98 -12.55
N TYR A 479 -23.43 -24.33 -12.60
CA TYR A 479 -24.04 -25.10 -13.68
C TYR A 479 -24.74 -26.36 -13.20
N LYS A 480 -25.77 -26.80 -13.98
CA LYS A 480 -26.34 -28.14 -14.00
C LYS A 480 -26.32 -28.66 -15.43
N TYR A 481 -26.15 -29.96 -15.60
CA TYR A 481 -26.08 -30.55 -16.94
C TYR A 481 -26.77 -31.91 -17.02
N ALA A 482 -27.73 -32.02 -17.94
CA ALA A 482 -28.43 -33.24 -18.31
C ALA A 482 -28.01 -33.65 -19.73
N PRO A 483 -26.99 -34.51 -19.90
CA PRO A 483 -26.57 -34.99 -21.21
C PRO A 483 -27.57 -35.97 -21.83
N LEU A 484 -27.76 -35.84 -23.16
CA LEU A 484 -28.54 -36.81 -23.92
C LEU A 484 -27.94 -36.97 -25.36
N PRO A 485 -27.29 -38.09 -25.65
CA PRO A 485 -27.15 -39.31 -24.82
C PRO A 485 -26.28 -39.07 -23.58
N SER A 486 -26.26 -40.02 -22.64
CA SER A 486 -25.52 -39.88 -21.38
C SER A 486 -24.01 -39.66 -21.54
N THR A 487 -23.46 -39.89 -22.73
CA THR A 487 -22.04 -39.67 -23.11
C THR A 487 -21.79 -38.29 -23.66
N ASP A 488 -22.84 -37.48 -23.94
CA ASP A 488 -22.64 -36.13 -24.45
C ASP A 488 -22.07 -35.20 -23.41
N GLN A 489 -21.38 -34.15 -23.82
CA GLN A 489 -20.71 -33.18 -22.96
C GLN A 489 -21.07 -31.77 -23.36
N CYS A 490 -21.33 -30.92 -22.35
CA CYS A 490 -21.42 -29.49 -22.60
C CYS A 490 -20.04 -28.88 -22.84
N ILE A 491 -20.01 -27.67 -23.39
CA ILE A 491 -18.79 -26.91 -23.62
C ILE A 491 -18.91 -25.55 -22.95
N ALA A 492 -17.87 -25.13 -22.22
CA ALA A 492 -17.72 -23.77 -21.75
C ALA A 492 -16.26 -23.30 -21.84
N TYR A 493 -16.05 -22.07 -22.29
CA TYR A 493 -14.74 -21.42 -22.29
C TYR A 493 -14.89 -19.90 -22.34
N ALA A 494 -13.78 -19.20 -22.07
CA ALA A 494 -13.70 -17.75 -22.21
C ALA A 494 -12.36 -17.34 -22.84
N LYS A 495 -12.38 -16.22 -23.56
CA LYS A 495 -11.24 -15.65 -24.27
C LYS A 495 -11.17 -14.15 -24.06
N ILE A 496 -9.96 -13.62 -24.00
CA ILE A 496 -9.68 -12.18 -23.92
C ILE A 496 -8.96 -11.76 -25.19
N TYR A 497 -9.37 -10.64 -25.77
CA TYR A 497 -8.80 -10.09 -26.99
C TYR A 497 -8.30 -8.66 -26.75
N ASP A 498 -7.27 -8.28 -27.51
CA ASP A 498 -6.78 -6.91 -27.57
C ASP A 498 -7.64 -6.02 -28.50
N SER A 499 -7.25 -4.76 -28.68
CA SER A 499 -7.94 -3.79 -29.53
C SER A 499 -7.91 -4.16 -31.02
N ASN A 500 -7.05 -5.07 -31.45
CA ASN A 500 -6.94 -5.58 -32.83
C ASN A 500 -7.68 -6.91 -33.02
N ASN A 501 -8.45 -7.35 -32.01
CA ASN A 501 -9.10 -8.66 -31.95
C ASN A 501 -8.12 -9.86 -31.97
N VAL A 502 -6.89 -9.65 -31.51
CA VAL A 502 -5.93 -10.74 -31.29
C VAL A 502 -6.20 -11.36 -29.92
N GLU A 503 -6.32 -12.68 -29.86
CA GLU A 503 -6.47 -13.42 -28.61
C GLU A 503 -5.20 -13.29 -27.76
N ILE A 504 -5.34 -12.74 -26.55
CA ILE A 504 -4.25 -12.55 -25.60
C ILE A 504 -4.33 -13.50 -24.40
N ALA A 505 -5.52 -14.05 -24.15
CA ALA A 505 -5.72 -15.07 -23.11
C ALA A 505 -6.90 -15.97 -23.45
N THR A 506 -6.84 -17.21 -22.98
CA THR A 506 -7.93 -18.17 -23.06
C THR A 506 -7.98 -19.04 -21.79
N THR A 507 -9.17 -19.55 -21.48
CA THR A 507 -9.30 -20.64 -20.50
C THR A 507 -9.13 -21.99 -21.20
N GLN A 508 -8.89 -23.03 -20.40
CA GLN A 508 -9.12 -24.39 -20.90
C GLN A 508 -10.60 -24.57 -21.21
N GLU A 509 -10.91 -25.37 -22.25
CA GLU A 509 -12.26 -25.78 -22.52
C GLU A 509 -12.78 -26.69 -21.41
N PHE A 510 -13.92 -26.33 -20.85
CA PHE A 510 -14.62 -27.11 -19.85
C PHE A 510 -15.62 -28.02 -20.51
N ASN A 511 -15.59 -29.28 -20.15
CA ASN A 511 -16.52 -30.31 -20.59
C ASN A 511 -17.04 -31.06 -19.35
N SER A 512 -18.36 -31.21 -19.21
CA SER A 512 -18.95 -31.92 -18.09
C SER A 512 -19.80 -33.08 -18.55
N MET A 513 -19.79 -34.15 -17.76
CA MET A 513 -20.79 -35.19 -17.75
C MET A 513 -22.00 -34.75 -16.92
N ALA A 514 -23.00 -35.63 -16.71
CA ALA A 514 -24.21 -35.33 -15.94
C ALA A 514 -23.92 -34.68 -14.58
N GLN A 515 -24.68 -33.63 -14.28
CA GLN A 515 -24.58 -32.85 -13.05
C GLN A 515 -25.99 -32.43 -12.60
N ASP A 516 -26.56 -33.17 -11.67
CA ASP A 516 -27.98 -33.01 -11.30
C ASP A 516 -28.27 -31.85 -10.34
N VAL A 517 -27.22 -31.39 -9.62
CA VAL A 517 -27.31 -30.25 -8.69
C VAL A 517 -26.37 -29.15 -9.16
N TYR A 518 -26.71 -27.88 -8.86
CA TYR A 518 -25.81 -26.77 -9.22
C TYR A 518 -24.46 -26.94 -8.56
N LYS A 519 -23.42 -26.89 -9.37
CA LYS A 519 -22.02 -26.94 -8.99
C LYS A 519 -21.33 -25.70 -9.52
N LYS A 520 -20.51 -25.08 -8.67
CA LYS A 520 -19.64 -23.97 -9.11
C LYS A 520 -18.42 -24.55 -9.81
N GLU A 521 -18.14 -24.03 -11.00
CA GLU A 521 -16.92 -24.29 -11.77
C GLU A 521 -16.11 -23.02 -11.89
N LYS A 522 -14.77 -23.17 -11.93
CA LYS A 522 -13.84 -22.07 -12.09
C LYS A 522 -12.82 -22.41 -13.17
N LEU A 523 -12.69 -21.53 -14.16
CA LEU A 523 -11.74 -21.65 -15.26
C LEU A 523 -10.72 -20.51 -15.17
N ASN A 524 -9.44 -20.86 -15.09
CA ASN A 524 -8.36 -19.88 -15.04
C ASN A 524 -7.96 -19.45 -16.45
N PHE A 525 -7.71 -18.14 -16.63
CA PHE A 525 -7.16 -17.62 -17.86
C PHE A 525 -5.66 -17.88 -17.95
N THR A 526 -5.22 -18.42 -19.07
CA THR A 526 -3.81 -18.50 -19.46
C THR A 526 -3.51 -17.38 -20.44
N TYR A 527 -2.69 -16.42 -20.00
CA TYR A 527 -2.28 -15.28 -20.82
C TYR A 527 -1.04 -15.62 -21.63
N THR A 528 -1.14 -15.55 -22.95
CA THR A 528 -0.01 -15.67 -23.89
C THR A 528 0.73 -14.35 -24.06
N GLN A 529 0.03 -13.23 -23.79
CA GLN A 529 0.54 -11.86 -23.87
C GLN A 529 0.10 -11.09 -22.61
N SER A 530 0.74 -11.37 -21.48
CA SER A 530 0.33 -10.84 -20.15
C SER A 530 0.49 -9.33 -20.00
N THR A 531 1.33 -8.70 -20.83
CA THR A 531 1.57 -7.24 -20.83
C THR A 531 0.68 -6.48 -21.81
N THR A 532 -0.09 -7.18 -22.66
CA THR A 532 -1.04 -6.56 -23.59
C THR A 532 -2.36 -6.26 -22.89
N LYS A 533 -2.89 -5.04 -23.08
CA LYS A 533 -4.17 -4.63 -22.52
C LYS A 533 -5.34 -5.33 -23.19
N ALA A 534 -6.35 -5.70 -22.41
CA ALA A 534 -7.60 -6.24 -22.90
C ALA A 534 -8.47 -5.13 -23.52
N ALA A 535 -9.25 -5.48 -24.52
CA ALA A 535 -10.28 -4.64 -25.12
C ALA A 535 -11.63 -5.35 -25.21
N TYR A 536 -11.63 -6.69 -25.34
CA TYR A 536 -12.84 -7.48 -25.44
C TYR A 536 -12.74 -8.78 -24.65
N ILE A 537 -13.91 -9.29 -24.18
CA ILE A 537 -14.07 -10.62 -23.57
C ILE A 537 -15.15 -11.39 -24.30
N GLY A 538 -14.84 -12.63 -24.67
CA GLY A 538 -15.77 -13.62 -25.21
C GLY A 538 -15.97 -14.74 -24.21
N ILE A 539 -17.23 -15.00 -23.82
CA ILE A 539 -17.63 -16.12 -22.95
C ILE A 539 -18.60 -16.97 -23.75
N PHE A 540 -18.44 -18.28 -23.70
CA PHE A 540 -19.24 -19.19 -24.50
C PHE A 540 -19.68 -20.41 -23.70
N PHE A 541 -20.99 -20.73 -23.82
CA PHE A 541 -21.63 -21.92 -23.29
C PHE A 541 -22.41 -22.63 -24.39
N GLN A 542 -22.29 -23.96 -24.47
CA GLN A 542 -22.99 -24.81 -25.44
C GLN A 542 -23.62 -26.00 -24.74
N SER A 543 -24.87 -26.32 -25.09
CA SER A 543 -25.66 -27.36 -24.49
C SER A 543 -25.15 -28.79 -24.65
N GLY A 544 -24.39 -29.07 -25.68
CA GLY A 544 -23.87 -30.40 -25.98
C GLY A 544 -23.17 -30.46 -27.32
N THR A 545 -22.66 -31.60 -27.69
CA THR A 545 -21.99 -31.86 -29.00
C THR A 545 -22.82 -32.79 -29.88
N ASN A 546 -23.77 -33.54 -29.31
CA ASN A 546 -24.55 -34.48 -30.06
C ASN A 546 -25.65 -33.78 -30.89
N THR A 547 -25.67 -34.07 -32.19
CA THR A 547 -26.69 -33.59 -33.15
C THR A 547 -27.51 -34.72 -33.78
N ASP A 548 -27.31 -35.97 -33.31
CA ASP A 548 -28.11 -37.09 -33.76
C ASP A 548 -29.49 -37.07 -33.08
N ILE A 549 -30.53 -36.83 -33.87
CA ILE A 549 -31.92 -36.78 -33.42
C ILE A 549 -32.36 -38.10 -32.80
N GLY A 550 -31.80 -39.22 -33.25
CA GLY A 550 -32.10 -40.56 -32.69
C GLY A 550 -31.78 -40.69 -31.22
N ASN A 551 -30.89 -39.83 -30.69
CA ASN A 551 -30.54 -39.77 -29.29
C ASN A 551 -31.33 -38.74 -28.50
N MET A 552 -32.32 -38.06 -29.09
CA MET A 552 -33.09 -37.04 -28.43
C MET A 552 -34.45 -37.57 -27.95
N GLN A 553 -35.07 -36.85 -27.06
CA GLN A 553 -36.35 -37.21 -26.50
C GLN A 553 -37.43 -36.14 -26.73
N GLN A 554 -38.66 -36.59 -26.85
CA GLN A 554 -39.80 -35.72 -26.83
C GLN A 554 -40.14 -35.34 -25.38
N VAL A 555 -40.23 -34.05 -25.10
CA VAL A 555 -40.55 -33.50 -23.78
C VAL A 555 -41.95 -32.87 -23.85
N GLU A 556 -42.88 -33.40 -23.07
CA GLU A 556 -44.24 -32.87 -23.00
C GLU A 556 -44.28 -31.54 -22.23
N GLY A 557 -45.07 -30.59 -22.77
CA GLY A 557 -45.38 -29.34 -22.09
C GLY A 557 -44.25 -28.41 -21.81
N GLY A 558 -43.11 -28.58 -22.49
CA GLY A 558 -41.89 -27.95 -22.12
C GLY A 558 -41.67 -26.48 -22.53
N TYR A 559 -42.61 -25.85 -23.27
CA TYR A 559 -42.48 -24.44 -23.65
C TYR A 559 -43.42 -23.58 -22.76
N PRO A 560 -42.87 -22.75 -21.88
CA PRO A 560 -43.63 -22.15 -20.79
C PRO A 560 -44.69 -21.13 -21.23
N ARG A 561 -44.79 -20.80 -22.51
CA ARG A 561 -45.67 -19.76 -23.04
C ARG A 561 -46.76 -20.27 -23.96
N SER A 562 -46.79 -21.55 -24.22
CA SER A 562 -47.82 -22.10 -25.05
C SER A 562 -49.02 -22.55 -24.20
N PRO A 563 -50.25 -22.10 -24.51
CA PRO A 563 -51.46 -22.60 -23.86
C PRO A 563 -51.75 -24.07 -24.16
N TRP A 564 -51.02 -24.68 -25.08
CA TRP A 564 -51.21 -26.02 -25.59
C TRP A 564 -50.09 -26.96 -25.23
N ASN A 565 -49.62 -27.10 -24.07
CA ASN A 565 -48.64 -28.11 -23.67
C ASN A 565 -47.82 -28.67 -24.87
N GLN A 566 -47.07 -27.80 -25.52
CA GLN A 566 -46.34 -28.19 -26.73
C GLN A 566 -45.11 -29.02 -26.39
N ASP A 567 -45.03 -30.18 -26.97
CA ASP A 567 -43.90 -31.05 -26.83
C ASP A 567 -42.70 -30.50 -27.61
N ARG A 568 -41.54 -30.70 -27.10
CA ARG A 568 -40.27 -30.36 -27.74
C ARG A 568 -39.48 -31.63 -27.99
N VAL A 569 -38.62 -31.63 -29.03
CA VAL A 569 -37.58 -32.64 -29.18
C VAL A 569 -36.30 -32.02 -28.67
N VAL A 570 -35.79 -32.55 -27.60
CA VAL A 570 -34.69 -31.98 -26.83
C VAL A 570 -33.56 -33.00 -26.67
N GLY A 571 -32.34 -32.59 -26.94
CA GLY A 571 -31.12 -33.30 -26.58
C GLY A 571 -30.62 -32.90 -25.22
N SER A 572 -29.32 -32.65 -25.12
CA SER A 572 -28.68 -32.21 -23.88
C SER A 572 -29.15 -30.84 -23.42
N VAL A 573 -29.22 -30.66 -22.11
CA VAL A 573 -29.66 -29.42 -21.46
C VAL A 573 -28.60 -28.96 -20.47
N LEU A 574 -28.06 -27.77 -20.68
CA LEU A 574 -27.14 -27.07 -19.78
C LEU A 574 -27.87 -25.91 -19.12
N LYS A 575 -27.73 -25.78 -17.80
CA LYS A 575 -28.21 -24.60 -17.07
C LYS A 575 -27.04 -23.84 -16.50
N ILE A 576 -27.07 -22.52 -16.63
CA ILE A 576 -26.01 -21.61 -16.22
C ILE A 576 -26.58 -20.52 -15.32
N ASP A 577 -25.86 -20.22 -14.25
CA ASP A 577 -26.17 -19.15 -13.30
C ASP A 577 -24.87 -18.54 -12.75
N ASN A 578 -24.91 -17.33 -12.17
CA ASN A 578 -23.84 -16.68 -11.41
C ASN A 578 -22.48 -16.61 -12.14
N VAL A 579 -22.47 -16.15 -13.38
CA VAL A 579 -21.21 -15.94 -14.13
C VAL A 579 -20.48 -14.74 -13.57
N THR A 580 -19.29 -14.95 -13.01
CA THR A 580 -18.48 -13.91 -12.35
C THR A 580 -17.02 -13.95 -12.80
N LEU A 581 -16.35 -12.79 -12.80
CA LEU A 581 -14.94 -12.66 -13.08
C LEU A 581 -14.17 -12.38 -11.79
N ASN A 582 -13.01 -13.00 -11.63
CA ASN A 582 -12.10 -12.76 -10.52
C ASN A 582 -10.81 -12.09 -11.01
N TYR A 583 -10.38 -11.06 -10.27
CA TYR A 583 -9.21 -10.24 -10.57
C TYR A 583 -8.10 -10.36 -9.53
N ASP A 584 -8.31 -11.13 -8.48
CA ASP A 584 -7.33 -11.32 -7.42
C ASP A 584 -6.09 -12.07 -7.94
N TYR A 585 -4.94 -11.72 -7.42
CA TYR A 585 -3.74 -12.50 -7.60
C TYR A 585 -3.84 -13.79 -6.75
N GLU A 586 -3.80 -14.94 -7.39
CA GLU A 586 -3.87 -16.27 -6.75
C GLU A 586 -2.51 -16.95 -6.68
#